data_292b66cba9a989733294ace54e93771c
#
_entry.id   292b66cba9a989733294ace54e93771c
#
_cell.length_a   1.000
_cell.length_b   1.000
_cell.length_c   1.000
_cell.angle_alpha   90.00
_cell.angle_beta   90.00
_cell.angle_gamma   90.00
#
_symmetry.space_group_name_H-M   'P 1'
#
loop_
_entity.id
_entity.type
_entity.pdbx_description
1 polymer ?
#
loop_
_entity_poly.entity_id
_entity_poly.type
_entity_poly.pdbx_seq_one_letter_code
_entity_poly.pdbx_strand_id
1 'polypeptide(L)'
;AKMGEEKIPVLVNEIIAEKSEKSHALNSLKLAMLNFDQSLFLRTYNSLMEEKSFTQIFNEVFIPLLNELGLLWQTNTISPAHEHFISNLIKQKIYIHTEKLQFEAPTKKDEVFVLFLPENEIHELGLLYINYQLALQGYKTIYLGRTMPIESLEDLLKYYNNIRFVSYFTVAPTKDEID
;
A
#
# COMPACT_ATOMS: atom_id res chain seq x y z
N ALA A 1 16.69 28.90 -19.17
CA ALA A 1 17.32 29.56 -18.02
C ALA A 1 18.44 28.62 -17.54
N LYS A 2 19.72 29.06 -17.65
CA LYS A 2 20.86 28.34 -17.09
C LYS A 2 20.70 28.33 -15.56
N MET A 3 20.51 27.18 -14.96
CA MET A 3 20.74 27.01 -13.51
C MET A 3 22.22 27.34 -13.28
N GLY A 4 22.51 28.27 -12.34
CA GLY A 4 23.87 28.67 -12.06
C GLY A 4 24.72 27.49 -11.66
N GLU A 5 25.96 27.41 -12.09
CA GLU A 5 26.91 26.30 -11.84
C GLU A 5 27.09 25.99 -10.35
N GLU A 6 26.81 26.92 -9.45
CA GLU A 6 26.86 26.74 -7.99
C GLU A 6 25.71 25.90 -7.41
N LYS A 7 24.58 25.75 -8.12
CA LYS A 7 23.42 24.94 -7.64
C LYS A 7 23.54 23.46 -7.94
N ILE A 8 24.35 23.09 -8.92
CA ILE A 8 24.53 21.68 -9.34
C ILE A 8 25.16 20.82 -8.23
N PRO A 9 26.25 21.24 -7.56
CA PRO A 9 26.84 20.43 -6.47
C PRO A 9 25.89 20.26 -5.27
N VAL A 10 25.10 21.28 -4.94
CA VAL A 10 24.10 21.21 -3.86
C VAL A 10 23.03 20.18 -4.21
N LEU A 11 22.47 20.27 -5.42
CA LEU A 11 21.45 19.34 -5.90
C LEU A 11 21.98 17.89 -5.97
N VAL A 12 23.22 17.68 -6.40
CA VAL A 12 23.87 16.38 -6.44
C VAL A 12 24.04 15.80 -5.03
N ASN A 13 24.45 16.63 -4.06
CA ASN A 13 24.59 16.19 -2.67
C ASN A 13 23.23 15.84 -2.02
N GLU A 14 22.17 16.60 -2.32
CA GLU A 14 20.81 16.30 -1.88
C GLU A 14 20.33 14.97 -2.46
N ILE A 15 20.52 14.71 -3.75
CA ILE A 15 20.16 13.44 -4.40
C ILE A 15 20.93 12.25 -3.81
N ILE A 16 22.23 12.44 -3.52
CA ILE A 16 23.06 11.38 -2.90
C ILE A 16 22.58 11.11 -1.47
N ALA A 17 22.29 12.14 -0.69
CA ALA A 17 21.79 12.03 0.67
C ALA A 17 20.44 11.28 0.71
N GLU A 18 19.49 11.70 -0.14
CA GLU A 18 18.17 11.06 -0.25
C GLU A 18 18.27 9.57 -0.66
N LYS A 19 19.14 9.26 -1.63
CA LYS A 19 19.39 7.88 -2.05
C LYS A 19 20.02 7.03 -0.94
N SER A 20 20.93 7.60 -0.16
CA SER A 20 21.57 6.94 0.99
C SER A 20 20.55 6.67 2.10
N GLU A 21 19.70 7.64 2.41
CA GLU A 21 18.68 7.54 3.45
C GLU A 21 17.60 6.51 3.09
N LYS A 22 17.11 6.54 1.85
CA LYS A 22 16.18 5.55 1.30
C LYS A 22 16.76 4.13 1.38
N SER A 23 18.02 3.96 1.02
CA SER A 23 18.72 2.67 1.13
C SER A 23 18.85 2.20 2.58
N HIS A 24 19.13 3.13 3.51
CA HIS A 24 19.21 2.83 4.94
C HIS A 24 17.86 2.38 5.52
N ALA A 25 16.79 3.10 5.23
CA ALA A 25 15.43 2.74 5.66
C ALA A 25 15.01 1.37 5.14
N LEU A 26 15.24 1.10 3.85
CA LEU A 26 14.93 -0.20 3.24
C LEU A 26 15.69 -1.34 3.92
N ASN A 27 16.99 -1.17 4.19
CA ASN A 27 17.80 -2.17 4.89
C ASN A 27 17.33 -2.38 6.34
N SER A 28 16.96 -1.31 7.06
CA SER A 28 16.42 -1.41 8.41
C SER A 28 15.10 -2.17 8.45
N LEU A 29 14.21 -1.96 7.48
CA LEU A 29 12.94 -2.70 7.38
C LEU A 29 13.16 -4.17 7.01
N LYS A 30 14.12 -4.49 6.13
CA LYS A 30 14.52 -5.88 5.85
C LYS A 30 15.06 -6.57 7.09
N LEU A 31 15.90 -5.88 7.86
CA LEU A 31 16.44 -6.41 9.10
C LEU A 31 15.35 -6.65 10.15
N ALA A 32 14.40 -5.70 10.26
CA ALA A 32 13.22 -5.84 11.12
C ALA A 32 12.40 -7.08 10.75
N MET A 33 12.20 -7.33 9.46
CA MET A 33 11.51 -8.52 8.96
C MET A 33 12.26 -9.80 9.32
N LEU A 34 13.56 -9.88 9.00
CA LEU A 34 14.36 -11.08 9.23
C LEU A 34 14.44 -11.48 10.71
N ASN A 35 14.40 -10.50 11.61
CA ASN A 35 14.48 -10.72 13.06
C ASN A 35 13.11 -10.69 13.76
N PHE A 36 12.01 -10.54 13.03
CA PHE A 36 10.68 -10.30 13.60
C PHE A 36 10.65 -9.13 14.60
N ASP A 37 11.47 -8.09 14.35
CA ASP A 37 11.62 -6.92 15.23
C ASP A 37 10.62 -5.83 14.87
N GLN A 38 9.42 -5.92 15.49
CA GLN A 38 8.38 -4.91 15.34
C GLN A 38 8.85 -3.52 15.82
N SER A 39 9.69 -3.46 16.84
CA SER A 39 10.17 -2.19 17.38
C SER A 39 11.08 -1.47 16.40
N LEU A 40 11.96 -2.20 15.70
CA LEU A 40 12.81 -1.65 14.66
C LEU A 40 11.95 -1.14 13.48
N PHE A 41 10.94 -1.93 13.05
CA PHE A 41 9.99 -1.48 12.02
C PHE A 41 9.33 -0.15 12.41
N LEU A 42 8.79 -0.06 13.62
CA LEU A 42 8.08 1.12 14.09
C LEU A 42 8.98 2.36 14.19
N ARG A 43 10.20 2.20 14.72
CA ARG A 43 11.17 3.31 14.78
C ARG A 43 11.55 3.81 13.40
N THR A 44 11.87 2.90 12.47
CA THR A 44 12.19 3.26 11.09
C THR A 44 11.03 3.96 10.40
N TYR A 45 9.82 3.42 10.54
CA TYR A 45 8.62 4.02 9.97
C TYR A 45 8.35 5.42 10.54
N ASN A 46 8.44 5.60 11.86
CA ASN A 46 8.19 6.89 12.50
C ASN A 46 9.22 7.95 12.07
N SER A 47 10.50 7.57 11.96
CA SER A 47 11.53 8.47 11.44
C SER A 47 11.22 8.93 10.01
N LEU A 48 10.79 8.01 9.14
CA LEU A 48 10.35 8.38 7.79
C LEU A 48 9.16 9.33 7.77
N MET A 49 8.21 9.18 8.72
CA MET A 49 7.03 10.04 8.84
C MET A 49 7.35 11.47 9.31
N GLU A 50 8.53 11.73 9.85
CA GLU A 50 8.98 13.08 10.21
C GLU A 50 9.26 13.94 8.97
N GLU A 51 9.62 13.32 7.85
CA GLU A 51 10.05 14.01 6.64
C GLU A 51 9.18 13.74 5.41
N LYS A 52 8.45 12.63 5.39
CA LYS A 52 7.70 12.15 4.23
C LYS A 52 6.22 11.92 4.54
N SER A 53 5.38 12.18 3.57
CA SER A 53 3.98 11.74 3.63
C SER A 53 3.87 10.21 3.56
N PHE A 54 2.76 9.65 4.06
CA PHE A 54 2.51 8.21 3.95
C PHE A 54 2.51 7.71 2.50
N THR A 55 1.98 8.50 1.56
CA THR A 55 2.01 8.17 0.13
C THR A 55 3.43 8.05 -0.41
N GLN A 56 4.33 8.96 -0.01
CA GLN A 56 5.75 8.89 -0.39
C GLN A 56 6.43 7.65 0.21
N ILE A 57 6.22 7.38 1.50
CA ILE A 57 6.77 6.19 2.16
C ILE A 57 6.28 4.92 1.47
N PHE A 58 4.99 4.84 1.14
CA PHE A 58 4.44 3.67 0.48
C PHE A 58 5.10 3.43 -0.88
N ASN A 59 5.17 4.45 -1.71
CA ASN A 59 5.70 4.34 -3.07
C ASN A 59 7.23 4.19 -3.11
N GLU A 60 7.94 4.89 -2.24
CA GLU A 60 9.40 4.96 -2.30
C GLU A 60 10.10 3.91 -1.44
N VAL A 61 9.41 3.37 -0.41
CA VAL A 61 10.01 2.42 0.54
C VAL A 61 9.26 1.09 0.57
N PHE A 62 7.94 1.10 0.76
CA PHE A 62 7.20 -0.15 0.90
C PHE A 62 7.06 -0.92 -0.42
N ILE A 63 6.79 -0.26 -1.55
CA ILE A 63 6.76 -0.94 -2.86
C ILE A 63 8.13 -1.57 -3.19
N PRO A 64 9.27 -0.86 -3.11
CA PRO A 64 10.58 -1.48 -3.28
C PRO A 64 10.84 -2.65 -2.33
N LEU A 65 10.48 -2.51 -1.05
CA LEU A 65 10.61 -3.60 -0.07
C LEU A 65 9.81 -4.84 -0.51
N LEU A 66 8.55 -4.68 -0.89
CA LEU A 66 7.68 -5.79 -1.32
C LEU A 66 8.21 -6.46 -2.60
N ASN A 67 8.78 -5.70 -3.53
CA ASN A 67 9.41 -6.25 -4.73
C ASN A 67 10.64 -7.10 -4.38
N GLU A 68 11.49 -6.63 -3.46
CA GLU A 68 12.63 -7.41 -2.98
C GLU A 68 12.20 -8.67 -2.24
N LEU A 69 11.11 -8.62 -1.46
CA LEU A 69 10.54 -9.80 -0.79
C LEU A 69 10.12 -10.88 -1.79
N GLY A 70 9.51 -10.50 -2.91
CA GLY A 70 9.16 -11.44 -3.97
C GLY A 70 10.39 -12.21 -4.50
N LEU A 71 11.53 -11.53 -4.66
CA LEU A 71 12.79 -12.15 -5.08
C LEU A 71 13.37 -13.08 -4.00
N LEU A 72 13.37 -12.64 -2.73
CA LEU A 72 13.85 -13.43 -1.60
C LEU A 72 12.99 -14.70 -1.40
N TRP A 73 11.72 -14.63 -1.70
CA TRP A 73 10.82 -15.78 -1.63
C TRP A 73 11.11 -16.80 -2.74
N GLN A 74 11.31 -16.33 -3.96
CA GLN A 74 11.68 -17.20 -5.10
C GLN A 74 12.99 -17.95 -4.89
N THR A 75 13.93 -17.38 -4.11
CA THR A 75 15.22 -17.99 -3.77
C THR A 75 15.20 -18.81 -2.48
N ASN A 76 14.02 -19.01 -1.85
CA ASN A 76 13.87 -19.66 -0.54
C ASN A 76 14.73 -19.05 0.58
N THR A 77 15.09 -17.77 0.47
CA THR A 77 15.90 -17.05 1.47
C THR A 77 15.08 -16.67 2.69
N ILE A 78 13.75 -16.45 2.51
CA ILE A 78 12.80 -16.14 3.58
C ILE A 78 11.67 -17.16 3.61
N SER A 79 11.07 -17.35 4.78
CA SER A 79 9.86 -18.17 4.95
C SER A 79 8.60 -17.33 4.82
N PRO A 80 7.43 -17.95 4.60
CA PRO A 80 6.13 -17.25 4.65
C PRO A 80 5.90 -16.45 5.93
N ALA A 81 6.47 -16.89 7.07
CA ALA A 81 6.36 -16.15 8.33
C ALA A 81 6.97 -14.75 8.27
N HIS A 82 8.13 -14.59 7.60
CA HIS A 82 8.77 -13.28 7.42
C HIS A 82 7.92 -12.35 6.54
N GLU A 83 7.41 -12.88 5.43
CA GLU A 83 6.54 -12.13 4.52
C GLU A 83 5.25 -11.70 5.23
N HIS A 84 4.56 -12.62 5.92
CA HIS A 84 3.34 -12.32 6.67
C HIS A 84 3.60 -11.30 7.79
N PHE A 85 4.73 -11.39 8.50
CA PHE A 85 5.07 -10.43 9.55
C PHE A 85 5.17 -9.01 9.00
N ILE A 86 5.97 -8.81 7.95
CA ILE A 86 6.19 -7.46 7.42
C ILE A 86 4.97 -6.92 6.69
N SER A 87 4.27 -7.74 5.91
CA SER A 87 3.08 -7.32 5.18
C SER A 87 1.93 -6.94 6.13
N ASN A 88 1.76 -7.63 7.26
CA ASN A 88 0.79 -7.25 8.28
C ASN A 88 1.13 -5.91 8.95
N LEU A 89 2.41 -5.62 9.22
CA LEU A 89 2.82 -4.33 9.74
C LEU A 89 2.54 -3.19 8.74
N ILE A 90 2.80 -3.42 7.45
CA ILE A 90 2.47 -2.46 6.39
C ILE A 90 0.94 -2.26 6.31
N LYS A 91 0.14 -3.34 6.33
CA LYS A 91 -1.33 -3.25 6.34
C LYS A 91 -1.85 -2.41 7.51
N GLN A 92 -1.30 -2.59 8.71
CA GLN A 92 -1.66 -1.77 9.88
C GLN A 92 -1.44 -0.27 9.60
N LYS A 93 -0.34 0.10 8.92
CA LYS A 93 -0.10 1.51 8.57
C LYS A 93 -1.11 2.03 7.55
N ILE A 94 -1.48 1.23 6.55
CA ILE A 94 -2.52 1.62 5.59
C ILE A 94 -3.85 1.85 6.32
N TYR A 95 -4.27 0.93 7.20
CA TYR A 95 -5.51 1.07 7.97
C TYR A 95 -5.52 2.35 8.81
N ILE A 96 -4.44 2.61 9.57
CA ILE A 96 -4.33 3.81 10.41
C ILE A 96 -4.45 5.10 9.58
N HIS A 97 -3.81 5.15 8.41
CA HIS A 97 -3.87 6.33 7.55
C HIS A 97 -5.22 6.46 6.84
N THR A 98 -5.86 5.37 6.48
CA THR A 98 -7.21 5.36 5.91
C THR A 98 -8.24 5.82 6.95
N GLU A 99 -8.18 5.30 8.16
CA GLU A 99 -9.07 5.68 9.27
C GLU A 99 -9.02 7.19 9.53
N LYS A 100 -7.82 7.77 9.58
CA LYS A 100 -7.67 9.23 9.76
C LYS A 100 -8.40 10.06 8.71
N LEU A 101 -8.44 9.59 7.46
CA LEU A 101 -9.15 10.26 6.38
C LEU A 101 -10.67 10.09 6.49
N GLN A 102 -11.13 9.00 7.09
CA GLN A 102 -12.56 8.69 7.24
C GLN A 102 -13.25 9.44 8.38
N PHE A 103 -12.50 10.13 9.25
CA PHE A 103 -13.11 11.03 10.25
C PHE A 103 -13.81 12.23 9.60
N GLU A 104 -13.38 12.63 8.41
CA GLU A 104 -14.04 13.69 7.64
C GLU A 104 -14.99 13.09 6.62
N ALA A 105 -16.08 13.79 6.37
CA ALA A 105 -17.04 13.36 5.36
C ALA A 105 -16.41 13.45 3.96
N PRO A 106 -16.65 12.46 3.08
CA PRO A 106 -16.18 12.53 1.70
C PRO A 106 -16.63 13.80 0.99
N THR A 107 -15.74 14.43 0.25
CA THR A 107 -16.04 15.64 -0.54
C THR A 107 -16.71 15.31 -1.87
N LYS A 108 -16.42 14.12 -2.44
CA LYS A 108 -16.99 13.58 -3.68
C LYS A 108 -18.02 12.50 -3.32
N LYS A 109 -19.30 12.89 -3.22
CA LYS A 109 -20.38 12.01 -2.73
C LYS A 109 -21.21 11.36 -3.83
N ASP A 110 -21.08 11.84 -5.06
CA ASP A 110 -21.92 11.40 -6.18
C ASP A 110 -21.50 10.03 -6.73
N GLU A 111 -20.34 9.55 -6.33
CA GLU A 111 -19.75 8.30 -6.76
C GLU A 111 -19.18 7.52 -5.56
N VAL A 112 -19.50 6.25 -5.49
CA VAL A 112 -19.05 5.35 -4.42
C VAL A 112 -18.13 4.27 -5.01
N PHE A 113 -16.93 4.14 -4.48
CA PHE A 113 -16.02 3.07 -4.85
C PHE A 113 -16.17 1.90 -3.87
N VAL A 114 -16.50 0.74 -4.40
CA VAL A 114 -16.59 -0.52 -3.65
C VAL A 114 -15.41 -1.40 -4.01
N LEU A 115 -14.59 -1.69 -3.02
CA LEU A 115 -13.34 -2.43 -3.22
C LEU A 115 -13.45 -3.82 -2.59
N PHE A 116 -13.21 -4.85 -3.39
CA PHE A 116 -13.27 -6.24 -2.95
C PHE A 116 -12.30 -7.11 -3.73
N LEU A 117 -11.97 -8.27 -3.19
CA LEU A 117 -11.30 -9.32 -3.92
C LEU A 117 -12.25 -10.52 -4.02
N PRO A 118 -12.29 -11.17 -5.20
CA PRO A 118 -13.13 -12.34 -5.43
C PRO A 118 -12.65 -13.53 -4.61
N GLU A 119 -13.39 -14.62 -4.65
CA GLU A 119 -12.98 -15.87 -4.04
C GLU A 119 -11.61 -16.33 -4.57
N ASN A 120 -10.82 -16.92 -3.69
CA ASN A 120 -9.45 -17.39 -3.94
C ASN A 120 -8.38 -16.31 -4.15
N GLU A 121 -8.70 -15.02 -4.27
CA GLU A 121 -7.70 -13.96 -4.27
C GLU A 121 -7.41 -13.49 -2.84
N ILE A 122 -6.14 -13.63 -2.42
CA ILE A 122 -5.71 -13.33 -1.03
C ILE A 122 -4.80 -12.10 -0.90
N HIS A 123 -4.30 -11.57 -2.01
CA HIS A 123 -3.29 -10.51 -2.02
C HIS A 123 -3.91 -9.11 -1.86
N GLU A 124 -4.45 -8.81 -0.70
CA GLU A 124 -5.25 -7.60 -0.45
C GLU A 124 -4.47 -6.30 -0.25
N LEU A 125 -3.14 -6.34 -0.09
CA LEU A 125 -2.36 -5.16 0.29
C LEU A 125 -2.49 -4.03 -0.74
N GLY A 126 -2.47 -4.37 -2.03
CA GLY A 126 -2.69 -3.42 -3.13
C GLY A 126 -4.08 -2.80 -3.07
N LEU A 127 -5.12 -3.60 -2.80
CA LEU A 127 -6.50 -3.11 -2.69
C LEU A 127 -6.66 -2.15 -1.50
N LEU A 128 -6.06 -2.46 -0.36
CA LEU A 128 -6.03 -1.57 0.80
C LEU A 128 -5.39 -0.22 0.46
N TYR A 129 -4.28 -0.24 -0.28
CA TYR A 129 -3.63 1.00 -0.69
C TYR A 129 -4.46 1.80 -1.70
N ILE A 130 -5.15 1.14 -2.64
CA ILE A 130 -6.10 1.81 -3.55
C ILE A 130 -7.23 2.44 -2.74
N ASN A 131 -7.78 1.76 -1.74
CA ASN A 131 -8.78 2.32 -0.83
C ASN A 131 -8.29 3.60 -0.13
N TYR A 132 -7.07 3.56 0.41
CA TYR A 132 -6.44 4.75 1.00
C TYR A 132 -6.32 5.90 -0.02
N GLN A 133 -5.86 5.62 -1.24
CA GLN A 133 -5.69 6.64 -2.29
C GLN A 133 -7.01 7.27 -2.72
N LEU A 134 -8.07 6.50 -2.83
CA LEU A 134 -9.41 6.99 -3.16
C LEU A 134 -9.97 7.86 -2.03
N ALA A 135 -9.81 7.43 -0.77
CA ALA A 135 -10.21 8.22 0.39
C ALA A 135 -9.41 9.53 0.48
N LEU A 136 -8.11 9.51 0.20
CA LEU A 136 -7.24 10.69 0.17
C LEU A 136 -7.71 11.71 -0.89
N GLN A 137 -8.25 11.24 -2.01
CA GLN A 137 -8.83 12.09 -3.05
C GLN A 137 -10.26 12.57 -2.74
N GLY A 138 -10.79 12.23 -1.57
CA GLY A 138 -12.11 12.65 -1.09
C GLY A 138 -13.27 11.82 -1.63
N TYR A 139 -13.03 10.65 -2.24
CA TYR A 139 -14.11 9.75 -2.66
C TYR A 139 -14.69 8.98 -1.47
N LYS A 140 -15.97 8.67 -1.56
CA LYS A 140 -16.60 7.70 -0.66
C LYS A 140 -16.15 6.30 -1.06
N THR A 141 -15.58 5.55 -0.11
CA THR A 141 -15.14 4.17 -0.32
C THR A 141 -15.87 3.21 0.60
N ILE A 142 -16.12 2.00 0.12
CA ILE A 142 -16.59 0.85 0.88
C ILE A 142 -15.59 -0.27 0.63
N TYR A 143 -14.83 -0.62 1.66
CA TYR A 143 -13.85 -1.69 1.58
C TYR A 143 -14.45 -2.98 2.13
N LEU A 144 -14.68 -3.97 1.26
CA LEU A 144 -15.29 -5.26 1.62
C LEU A 144 -14.23 -6.33 1.90
N GLY A 145 -12.99 -6.13 1.44
CA GLY A 145 -11.90 -7.06 1.69
C GLY A 145 -11.88 -8.26 0.75
N ARG A 146 -11.38 -9.39 1.29
CA ARG A 146 -11.13 -10.63 0.55
C ARG A 146 -12.35 -11.55 0.53
N THR A 147 -12.34 -12.48 -0.42
CA THR A 147 -13.29 -13.62 -0.48
C THR A 147 -14.74 -13.13 -0.49
N MET A 148 -15.04 -12.20 -1.36
CA MET A 148 -16.38 -11.64 -1.50
C MET A 148 -17.14 -12.37 -2.62
N PRO A 149 -18.24 -13.06 -2.30
CA PRO A 149 -19.14 -13.61 -3.31
C PRO A 149 -19.76 -12.48 -4.14
N ILE A 150 -19.72 -12.60 -5.46
CA ILE A 150 -20.16 -11.52 -6.38
C ILE A 150 -21.65 -11.23 -6.19
N GLU A 151 -22.46 -12.23 -5.92
CA GLU A 151 -23.91 -12.08 -5.70
C GLU A 151 -24.23 -11.16 -4.51
N SER A 152 -23.34 -11.13 -3.50
CA SER A 152 -23.51 -10.27 -2.32
C SER A 152 -23.36 -8.77 -2.65
N LEU A 153 -22.75 -8.44 -3.79
CA LEU A 153 -22.58 -7.05 -4.23
C LEU A 153 -23.92 -6.40 -4.67
N GLU A 154 -24.92 -7.20 -5.04
CA GLU A 154 -26.24 -6.72 -5.42
C GLU A 154 -26.92 -5.93 -4.29
N ASP A 155 -26.64 -6.25 -3.04
CA ASP A 155 -27.20 -5.53 -1.90
C ASP A 155 -26.81 -4.04 -1.88
N LEU A 156 -25.64 -3.70 -2.40
CA LEU A 156 -25.17 -2.32 -2.47
C LEU A 156 -25.96 -1.46 -3.46
N LEU A 157 -26.50 -2.08 -4.51
CA LEU A 157 -27.32 -1.40 -5.53
C LEU A 157 -28.64 -0.86 -4.95
N LYS A 158 -29.08 -1.36 -3.79
CA LYS A 158 -30.26 -0.87 -3.07
C LYS A 158 -30.00 0.49 -2.40
N TYR A 159 -28.75 0.82 -2.13
CA TYR A 159 -28.36 2.00 -1.35
C TYR A 159 -27.66 3.08 -2.18
N TYR A 160 -27.04 2.70 -3.30
CA TYR A 160 -26.22 3.61 -4.11
C TYR A 160 -26.56 3.47 -5.59
N ASN A 161 -26.76 4.60 -6.26
CA ASN A 161 -27.11 4.65 -7.68
C ASN A 161 -25.88 4.74 -8.61
N ASN A 162 -24.73 5.17 -8.09
CA ASN A 162 -23.52 5.35 -8.87
C ASN A 162 -22.36 4.65 -8.14
N ILE A 163 -22.16 3.38 -8.47
CA ILE A 163 -21.13 2.53 -7.88
C ILE A 163 -20.06 2.22 -8.91
N ARG A 164 -18.79 2.30 -8.47
CA ARG A 164 -17.64 1.74 -9.18
C ARG A 164 -17.06 0.60 -8.38
N PHE A 165 -17.12 -0.57 -8.94
CA PHE A 165 -16.47 -1.76 -8.37
C PHE A 165 -15.00 -1.78 -8.76
N VAL A 166 -14.14 -2.02 -7.76
CA VAL A 166 -12.69 -2.13 -7.93
C VAL A 166 -12.24 -3.48 -7.39
N SER A 167 -11.69 -4.30 -8.28
CA SER A 167 -11.19 -5.62 -7.97
C SER A 167 -10.01 -5.96 -8.87
N TYR A 168 -9.25 -7.00 -8.53
CA TYR A 168 -8.20 -7.55 -9.38
C TYR A 168 -7.91 -9.01 -9.05
N PHE A 169 -7.15 -9.65 -9.95
CA PHE A 169 -6.56 -10.96 -9.75
C PHE A 169 -5.04 -10.85 -9.88
N THR A 170 -4.30 -11.49 -9.00
CA THR A 170 -2.83 -11.60 -9.08
C THR A 170 -2.40 -12.82 -9.88
N VAL A 171 -3.27 -13.81 -9.99
CA VAL A 171 -3.12 -15.00 -10.83
C VAL A 171 -4.23 -14.98 -11.86
N ALA A 172 -3.90 -15.34 -13.12
CA ALA A 172 -4.91 -15.40 -14.17
C ALA A 172 -6.05 -16.35 -13.74
N PRO A 173 -7.29 -15.85 -13.64
CA PRO A 173 -8.42 -16.69 -13.27
C PRO A 173 -8.67 -17.76 -14.36
N THR A 174 -9.18 -18.90 -13.92
CA THR A 174 -9.70 -19.91 -14.86
C THR A 174 -10.98 -19.40 -15.52
N LYS A 175 -11.39 -20.04 -16.65
CA LYS A 175 -12.63 -19.65 -17.34
C LYS A 175 -13.85 -19.73 -16.41
N ASP A 176 -13.89 -20.73 -15.55
CA ASP A 176 -15.01 -20.98 -14.63
C ASP A 176 -15.07 -19.95 -13.46
N GLU A 177 -14.02 -19.16 -13.27
CA GLU A 177 -13.96 -18.08 -12.27
C GLU A 177 -14.31 -16.69 -12.87
N ILE A 178 -14.50 -16.61 -14.19
CA ILE A 178 -14.84 -15.35 -14.91
C ILE A 178 -16.34 -15.31 -15.27
N ASP A 179 -16.97 -16.46 -15.47
CA ASP A 179 -18.39 -16.62 -15.86
C ASP A 179 -19.31 -16.55 -14.61
#